data_805bdcb937f9cf134eca4831f155c6d1
#
_entry.id   805bdcb937f9cf134eca4831f155c6d1
#
_cell.length_a   1.000
_cell.length_b   1.000
_cell.length_c   1.000
_cell.angle_alpha   90.00
_cell.angle_beta   90.00
_cell.angle_gamma   90.00
#
_symmetry.space_group_name_H-M   'P 1'
#
loop_
_entity.id
_entity.type
_entity.pdbx_description
1 polymer ?
#
loop_
_entity_poly.entity_id
_entity_poly.type
_entity_poly.pdbx_seq_one_letter_code
_entity_poly.pdbx_strand_id
1 'polypeptide(L)'
;MERLFKAIFGAITGDLMSLVSIGIPIAIAMIVAAFFCNIHAEESYSWLSGIWHGIFVIPNYCRHLLYPEVLFKACDITTMYNIFWWICLVIQIPTILCIICYMVCSPIIAAFSAATDE
;
A
#
# COMPACT_ATOMS: atom_id res chain seq x y z
N MET A 1 -12.31 0.41 -35.37
CA MET A 1 -13.32 0.70 -34.32
C MET A 1 -13.38 -0.42 -33.31
N GLU A 2 -13.53 -1.65 -33.75
CA GLU A 2 -13.61 -2.81 -32.87
C GLU A 2 -12.35 -3.02 -32.02
N ARG A 3 -11.15 -2.87 -32.63
CA ARG A 3 -9.89 -2.97 -31.89
C ARG A 3 -9.77 -1.90 -30.81
N LEU A 4 -10.20 -0.68 -31.10
CA LEU A 4 -10.17 0.41 -30.13
C LEU A 4 -11.10 0.12 -28.95
N PHE A 5 -12.30 -0.37 -29.22
CA PHE A 5 -13.25 -0.76 -28.20
C PHE A 5 -12.68 -1.86 -27.30
N LYS A 6 -12.06 -2.89 -27.91
CA LYS A 6 -11.43 -3.97 -27.14
C LYS A 6 -10.27 -3.47 -26.27
N ALA A 7 -9.46 -2.54 -26.80
CA ALA A 7 -8.36 -1.96 -26.04
C ALA A 7 -8.87 -1.17 -24.84
N ILE A 8 -9.91 -0.37 -25.01
CA ILE A 8 -10.52 0.41 -23.93
C ILE A 8 -11.13 -0.51 -22.89
N PHE A 9 -11.88 -1.51 -23.31
CA PHE A 9 -12.49 -2.48 -22.42
C PHE A 9 -11.44 -3.28 -21.65
N GLY A 10 -10.35 -3.68 -22.33
CA GLY A 10 -9.23 -4.38 -21.69
C GLY A 10 -8.53 -3.51 -20.63
N ALA A 11 -8.35 -2.22 -20.92
CA ALA A 11 -7.74 -1.28 -19.97
C ALA A 11 -8.63 -1.11 -18.71
N ILE A 12 -9.95 -0.97 -18.89
CA ILE A 12 -10.88 -0.87 -17.79
C ILE A 12 -10.89 -2.15 -16.96
N THR A 13 -10.88 -3.30 -17.60
CA THR A 13 -10.82 -4.61 -16.94
C THR A 13 -9.52 -4.78 -16.17
N GLY A 14 -8.40 -4.36 -16.76
CA GLY A 14 -7.08 -4.39 -16.10
C GLY A 14 -7.03 -3.52 -14.86
N ASP A 15 -7.58 -2.31 -14.93
CA ASP A 15 -7.69 -1.40 -13.78
C ASP A 15 -8.53 -2.02 -12.66
N LEU A 16 -9.69 -2.58 -13.02
CA LEU A 16 -10.56 -3.21 -12.04
C LEU A 16 -9.88 -4.41 -11.38
N MET A 17 -9.20 -5.25 -12.16
CA MET A 17 -8.46 -6.40 -11.64
C MET A 17 -7.33 -5.97 -10.72
N SER A 18 -6.61 -4.89 -11.07
CA SER A 18 -5.55 -4.34 -10.24
C SER A 18 -6.10 -3.82 -8.92
N LEU A 19 -7.22 -3.09 -8.96
CA LEU A 19 -7.86 -2.56 -7.75
C LEU A 19 -8.30 -3.69 -6.82
N VAL A 20 -8.89 -4.75 -7.36
CA VAL A 20 -9.33 -5.89 -6.55
C VAL A 20 -8.12 -6.65 -6.00
N SER A 21 -7.10 -6.92 -6.83
CA SER A 21 -5.93 -7.71 -6.43
C SER A 21 -5.07 -7.02 -5.39
N ILE A 22 -5.00 -5.69 -5.39
CA ILE A 22 -4.20 -4.91 -4.44
C ILE A 22 -5.07 -4.39 -3.30
N GLY A 23 -6.28 -3.96 -3.60
CA GLY A 23 -7.18 -3.35 -2.61
C GLY A 23 -7.61 -4.31 -1.51
N ILE A 24 -7.90 -5.57 -1.84
CA ILE A 24 -8.32 -6.56 -0.84
C ILE A 24 -7.22 -6.87 0.17
N PRO A 25 -5.97 -7.19 -0.24
CA PRO A 25 -4.88 -7.39 0.71
C PRO A 25 -4.57 -6.14 1.56
N ILE A 26 -4.62 -4.96 0.97
CA ILE A 26 -4.40 -3.71 1.71
C ILE A 26 -5.51 -3.50 2.73
N ALA A 27 -6.77 -3.73 2.36
CA ALA A 27 -7.90 -3.61 3.29
C ALA A 27 -7.75 -4.57 4.47
N ILE A 28 -7.35 -5.81 4.21
CA ILE A 28 -7.10 -6.81 5.26
C ILE A 28 -5.95 -6.33 6.16
N ALA A 29 -4.86 -5.84 5.57
CA ALA A 29 -3.72 -5.31 6.32
C ALA A 29 -4.12 -4.11 7.19
N MET A 30 -4.98 -3.23 6.70
CA MET A 30 -5.50 -2.11 7.47
C MET A 30 -6.34 -2.58 8.68
N ILE A 31 -7.16 -3.60 8.49
CA ILE A 31 -7.95 -4.19 9.59
C ILE A 31 -7.01 -4.80 10.64
N VAL A 32 -6.01 -5.57 10.20
CA VAL A 32 -5.01 -6.15 11.10
C VAL A 32 -4.26 -5.06 11.85
N ALA A 33 -3.85 -4.00 11.16
CA ALA A 33 -3.17 -2.86 11.81
C ALA A 33 -4.05 -2.18 12.84
N ALA A 34 -5.35 -2.06 12.57
CA ALA A 34 -6.29 -1.46 13.51
C ALA A 34 -6.38 -2.24 14.83
N PHE A 35 -6.20 -3.55 14.78
CA PHE A 35 -6.23 -4.38 15.99
C PHE A 35 -4.86 -4.54 16.66
N PHE A 36 -3.77 -4.57 15.89
CA PHE A 36 -2.45 -4.94 16.39
C PHE A 36 -1.43 -3.82 16.39
N CYS A 37 -1.66 -2.73 15.68
CA CYS A 37 -0.71 -1.64 15.57
C CYS A 37 -1.41 -0.28 15.61
N ASN A 38 -2.06 0.03 16.73
CA ASN A 38 -2.59 1.36 16.97
C ASN A 38 -1.54 2.19 17.70
N ILE A 39 -1.15 3.31 17.09
CA ILE A 39 -0.16 4.22 17.64
C ILE A 39 -0.90 5.32 18.41
N HIS A 40 -0.50 5.55 19.65
CA HIS A 40 -1.08 6.58 20.51
C HIS A 40 -0.12 7.75 20.62
N ALA A 41 -0.62 8.96 20.38
CA ALA A 41 0.18 10.18 20.43
C ALA A 41 0.74 10.48 21.83
N GLU A 42 0.07 9.98 22.87
CA GLU A 42 0.41 10.23 24.27
C GLU A 42 1.45 9.25 24.81
N GLU A 43 1.73 8.16 24.13
CA GLU A 43 2.66 7.13 24.58
C GLU A 43 4.05 7.35 24.02
N SER A 44 5.06 7.03 24.84
CA SER A 44 6.45 6.95 24.40
C SER A 44 6.77 5.55 23.90
N TYR A 45 7.54 5.47 22.83
CA TYR A 45 7.85 4.20 22.19
C TYR A 45 9.36 4.00 22.08
N SER A 46 9.79 2.75 22.31
CA SER A 46 11.19 2.33 22.24
C SER A 46 11.53 1.79 20.85
N TRP A 47 12.77 1.32 20.69
CA TRP A 47 13.27 0.77 19.43
C TRP A 47 12.44 -0.42 18.92
N LEU A 48 11.95 -1.29 19.81
CA LEU A 48 11.15 -2.44 19.43
C LEU A 48 9.82 -2.00 18.80
N SER A 49 9.22 -0.97 19.37
CA SER A 49 8.02 -0.36 18.80
C SER A 49 8.31 0.28 17.44
N GLY A 50 9.51 0.81 17.24
CA GLY A 50 9.94 1.34 15.95
C GLY A 50 9.89 0.28 14.85
N ILE A 51 10.37 -0.93 15.14
CA ILE A 51 10.28 -2.06 14.22
C ILE A 51 8.81 -2.40 13.94
N TRP A 52 8.01 -2.53 14.98
CA TRP A 52 6.58 -2.89 14.85
C TRP A 52 5.80 -1.86 14.04
N HIS A 53 5.97 -0.58 14.37
CA HIS A 53 5.31 0.50 13.63
C HIS A 53 5.82 0.61 12.20
N GLY A 54 7.10 0.35 11.97
CA GLY A 54 7.69 0.34 10.63
C GLY A 54 7.16 -0.78 9.75
N ILE A 55 6.89 -1.95 10.32
CA ILE A 55 6.29 -3.07 9.59
C ILE A 55 4.89 -2.69 9.10
N PHE A 56 4.11 -1.99 9.92
CA PHE A 56 2.73 -1.60 9.60
C PHE A 56 2.62 -0.20 9.00
N VAL A 57 3.72 0.41 8.53
CA VAL A 57 3.70 1.78 8.04
C VAL A 57 2.77 1.94 6.82
N ILE A 58 2.78 0.99 5.89
CA ILE A 58 1.94 1.06 4.69
C ILE A 58 0.45 1.00 5.04
N PRO A 59 -0.05 -0.01 5.77
CA PRO A 59 -1.46 -0.04 6.14
C PRO A 59 -1.86 1.12 7.05
N ASN A 60 -1.01 1.54 7.97
CA ASN A 60 -1.32 2.68 8.83
C ASN A 60 -1.32 4.00 8.06
N TYR A 61 -0.45 4.16 7.08
CA TYR A 61 -0.49 5.33 6.21
C TYR A 61 -1.78 5.36 5.38
N CYS A 62 -2.23 4.22 4.86
CA CYS A 62 -3.51 4.12 4.16
C CYS A 62 -4.67 4.47 5.08
N ARG A 63 -4.66 4.02 6.33
CA ARG A 63 -5.65 4.41 7.34
C ARG A 63 -5.61 5.90 7.62
N HIS A 64 -4.41 6.49 7.66
CA HIS A 64 -4.23 7.92 7.87
C HIS A 64 -4.84 8.75 6.75
N LEU A 65 -4.75 8.29 5.51
CA LEU A 65 -5.36 8.98 4.37
C LEU A 65 -6.89 9.01 4.46
N LEU A 66 -7.50 7.95 4.99
CA LEU A 66 -8.95 7.86 5.19
C LEU A 66 -9.40 8.52 6.49
N TYR A 67 -8.61 8.39 7.53
CA TYR A 67 -8.89 8.91 8.87
C TYR A 67 -7.64 9.65 9.36
N PRO A 68 -7.58 10.99 9.21
CA PRO A 68 -6.36 11.76 9.54
C PRO A 68 -5.89 11.64 10.99
N GLU A 69 -6.75 11.24 11.90
CA GLU A 69 -6.39 11.04 13.31
C GLU A 69 -5.58 9.76 13.55
N VAL A 70 -5.54 8.84 12.58
CA VAL A 70 -4.74 7.62 12.68
C VAL A 70 -3.28 7.96 12.42
N LEU A 71 -2.39 7.51 13.32
CA LEU A 71 -0.96 7.76 13.21
C LEU A 71 -0.27 6.59 12.50
N PHE A 72 0.69 6.89 11.63
CA PHE A 72 1.57 5.90 11.02
C PHE A 72 2.97 5.92 11.61
N LYS A 73 3.29 6.90 12.45
CA LYS A 73 4.53 7.02 13.19
C LYS A 73 4.23 7.69 14.53
N ALA A 74 4.89 7.23 15.58
CA ALA A 74 4.70 7.79 16.92
C ALA A 74 5.18 9.24 16.99
N CYS A 75 4.54 10.03 17.87
CA CYS A 75 4.90 11.43 18.07
C CYS A 75 6.07 11.60 19.04
N ASP A 76 6.07 10.84 20.14
CA ASP A 76 7.14 10.86 21.15
C ASP A 76 8.02 9.64 20.92
N ILE A 77 9.19 9.84 20.33
CA ILE A 77 10.05 8.77 19.86
C ILE A 77 11.49 8.94 20.36
N THR A 78 12.16 7.79 20.54
CA THR A 78 13.60 7.76 20.77
C THR A 78 14.35 7.76 19.44
N THR A 79 15.66 8.04 19.49
CA THR A 79 16.51 7.96 18.29
C THR A 79 16.52 6.56 17.70
N MET A 80 16.56 5.53 18.54
CA MET A 80 16.54 4.14 18.09
C MET A 80 15.22 3.75 17.43
N TYR A 81 14.09 4.22 17.96
CA TYR A 81 12.79 4.06 17.32
C TYR A 81 12.82 4.60 15.89
N ASN A 82 13.30 5.83 15.75
CA ASN A 82 13.35 6.50 14.44
C ASN A 82 14.21 5.73 13.45
N ILE A 83 15.39 5.26 13.89
CA ILE A 83 16.31 4.48 13.04
C ILE A 83 15.63 3.20 12.56
N PHE A 84 15.05 2.40 13.46
CA PHE A 84 14.42 1.13 13.10
C PHE A 84 13.15 1.32 12.27
N TRP A 85 12.39 2.38 12.53
CA TRP A 85 11.22 2.73 11.72
C TRP A 85 11.61 2.99 10.27
N TRP A 86 12.66 3.80 10.07
CA TRP A 86 13.15 4.11 8.72
C TRP A 86 13.75 2.90 8.03
N ILE A 87 14.47 2.04 8.75
CA ILE A 87 15.01 0.79 8.19
C ILE A 87 13.87 -0.08 7.66
N CYS A 88 12.82 -0.27 8.43
CA CYS A 88 11.67 -1.06 8.00
C CYS A 88 10.96 -0.44 6.79
N LEU A 89 10.84 0.88 6.75
CA LEU A 89 10.25 1.58 5.60
C LEU A 89 11.11 1.37 4.35
N VAL A 90 12.41 1.54 4.45
CA VAL A 90 13.33 1.38 3.31
C VAL A 90 13.29 -0.04 2.77
N ILE A 91 13.21 -1.05 3.63
CA ILE A 91 13.08 -2.46 3.22
C ILE A 91 11.79 -2.67 2.41
N GLN A 92 10.73 -1.93 2.72
CA GLN A 92 9.45 -2.04 2.03
C GLN A 92 9.38 -1.29 0.70
N ILE A 93 10.34 -0.41 0.38
CA ILE A 93 10.34 0.36 -0.86
C ILE A 93 10.25 -0.53 -2.11
N PRO A 94 11.01 -1.63 -2.25
CA PRO A 94 10.84 -2.51 -3.42
C PRO A 94 9.43 -3.04 -3.58
N THR A 95 8.77 -3.40 -2.49
CA THR A 95 7.36 -3.86 -2.51
C THR A 95 6.43 -2.76 -3.00
N ILE A 96 6.62 -1.53 -2.51
CA ILE A 96 5.83 -0.37 -2.94
C ILE A 96 6.01 -0.12 -4.43
N LEU A 97 7.25 -0.16 -4.92
CA LEU A 97 7.54 0.02 -6.34
C LEU A 97 6.91 -1.09 -7.19
N CYS A 98 6.95 -2.34 -6.73
CA CYS A 98 6.30 -3.45 -7.43
C CYS A 98 4.78 -3.26 -7.51
N ILE A 99 4.16 -2.80 -6.45
CA ILE A 99 2.72 -2.52 -6.43
C ILE A 99 2.38 -1.41 -7.43
N ILE A 100 3.15 -0.32 -7.43
CA ILE A 100 2.95 0.80 -8.35
C ILE A 100 3.12 0.33 -9.80
N CYS A 101 4.18 -0.43 -10.09
CA CYS A 101 4.40 -0.99 -11.43
C CYS A 101 3.26 -1.89 -11.86
N TYR A 102 2.76 -2.75 -10.98
CA TYR A 102 1.62 -3.61 -11.28
C TYR A 102 0.37 -2.79 -11.62
N MET A 103 0.07 -1.75 -10.85
CA MET A 103 -1.10 -0.90 -11.09
C MET A 103 -1.01 -0.12 -12.39
N VAL A 104 0.21 0.29 -12.80
CA VAL A 104 0.42 1.02 -14.05
C VAL A 104 0.43 0.07 -15.25
N CYS A 105 1.12 -1.06 -15.14
CA CYS A 105 1.35 -1.98 -16.27
C CYS A 105 0.15 -2.89 -16.55
N SER A 106 -0.59 -3.29 -15.52
CA SER A 106 -1.69 -4.25 -15.68
C SER A 106 -2.77 -3.77 -16.66
N PRO A 107 -3.30 -2.54 -16.60
CA PRO A 107 -4.27 -2.08 -17.59
C PRO A 107 -3.67 -1.99 -19.00
N ILE A 108 -2.38 -1.62 -19.12
CA ILE A 108 -1.71 -1.54 -20.43
C ILE A 108 -1.59 -2.93 -21.04
N ILE A 109 -1.15 -3.91 -20.26
CA ILE A 109 -1.04 -5.31 -20.71
C ILE A 109 -2.41 -5.86 -21.11
N ALA A 110 -3.44 -5.60 -20.29
CA ALA A 110 -4.79 -6.05 -20.57
C ALA A 110 -5.34 -5.42 -21.86
N ALA A 111 -5.09 -4.11 -22.07
CA ALA A 111 -5.49 -3.42 -23.28
C ALA A 111 -4.80 -3.99 -24.51
N PHE A 112 -3.48 -4.22 -24.43
CA PHE A 112 -2.69 -4.79 -25.53
C PHE A 112 -3.14 -6.21 -25.86
N SER A 113 -3.33 -7.04 -24.85
CA SER A 113 -3.79 -8.42 -25.02
C SER A 113 -5.17 -8.46 -25.68
N ALA A 114 -6.10 -7.63 -25.23
CA ALA A 114 -7.44 -7.54 -25.80
C ALA A 114 -7.41 -7.08 -27.27
N ALA A 115 -6.52 -6.14 -27.60
CA ALA A 115 -6.40 -5.62 -28.97
C ALA A 115 -5.77 -6.61 -29.93
N THR A 116 -4.93 -7.54 -29.44
CA THR A 116 -4.23 -8.54 -30.27
C THR A 116 -4.95 -9.87 -30.38
N ASP A 117 -6.03 -10.06 -29.62
CA ASP A 117 -6.79 -11.31 -29.53
C ASP A 117 -7.76 -11.50 -30.74
N GLU A 118 -7.42 -10.90 -31.86
CA GLU A 118 -8.14 -11.06 -33.11
C GLU A 118 -7.30 -11.83 -34.14
#